data_fe544c2b31253f9b2f6d4b01ef38212f
#
_entry.id   fe544c2b31253f9b2f6d4b01ef38212f
#
_cell.length_a   1.000
_cell.length_b   1.000
_cell.length_c   1.000
_cell.angle_alpha   90.00
_cell.angle_beta   90.00
_cell.angle_gamma   90.00
#
_symmetry.space_group_name_H-M   'P 1'
#
loop_
_entity.id
_entity.type
_entity.pdbx_description
1 polymer ?
#
loop_
_entity_poly.entity_id
_entity_poly.type
_entity_poly.pdbx_seq_one_letter_code
_entity_poly.pdbx_strand_id
1 'polypeptide(L)'
;TYASEGGNFGFFTSHETMKRLNSKMYAEAKRLGVKWILGGECGHMWRVINQYMDTMNGPADFLEEPVNPITGTKFENAKSTKMVHITEFTADLIKNGKLDLDTSRNDHLKVTYHDSCNPARGMGLLEEPRYVIKNVCNHFYDMPASTIREQPFCCGSGAGLNAGENMELRMQGALPRLNAVKYVHEKHDVNMLSCICAIDRAAFPAALSYWLPEVDNCGVHELVSNALILPGEKKRTLDLRNEPLPGMEDEDDE
;
A
#
# COMPACT_ATOMS: atom_id res chain seq x y z
N THR A 1 -21.84 3.41 3.33
CA THR A 1 -21.75 2.21 4.16
C THR A 1 -20.36 2.09 4.75
N TYR A 2 -20.27 1.84 6.06
CA TYR A 2 -19.01 1.64 6.76
C TYR A 2 -18.92 0.22 7.30
N ALA A 3 -17.86 -0.50 6.96
CA ALA A 3 -17.58 -1.84 7.47
C ALA A 3 -16.06 -2.04 7.61
N SER A 4 -15.67 -2.90 8.54
CA SER A 4 -14.27 -3.29 8.79
C SER A 4 -14.15 -4.81 8.71
N GLU A 5 -12.98 -5.28 8.27
CA GLU A 5 -12.67 -6.71 8.19
C GLU A 5 -12.35 -7.36 9.54
N GLY A 6 -12.03 -6.53 10.55
CA GLY A 6 -11.75 -6.98 11.91
C GLY A 6 -10.41 -7.69 12.14
N GLY A 7 -9.47 -7.60 11.18
CA GLY A 7 -8.22 -8.36 11.22
C GLY A 7 -7.36 -8.11 12.46
N ASN A 8 -7.26 -6.86 12.89
CA ASN A 8 -6.49 -6.53 14.09
C ASN A 8 -7.05 -7.16 15.37
N PHE A 9 -8.38 -7.31 15.47
CA PHE A 9 -8.99 -7.99 16.61
C PHE A 9 -8.80 -9.50 16.53
N GLY A 10 -8.99 -10.10 15.35
CA GLY A 10 -8.95 -11.53 15.16
C GLY A 10 -7.60 -12.17 15.41
N PHE A 11 -6.55 -11.53 14.97
CA PHE A 11 -5.21 -12.08 15.11
C PHE A 11 -4.66 -12.02 16.53
N PHE A 12 -5.16 -11.13 17.37
CA PHE A 12 -4.58 -10.87 18.69
C PHE A 12 -5.55 -11.01 19.86
N THR A 13 -6.84 -10.78 19.66
CA THR A 13 -7.81 -10.69 20.76
C THR A 13 -9.00 -11.61 20.63
N SER A 14 -9.69 -11.64 19.49
CA SER A 14 -10.98 -12.32 19.39
C SER A 14 -11.35 -12.70 17.95
N HIS A 15 -11.23 -13.98 17.64
CA HIS A 15 -11.73 -14.53 16.36
C HIS A 15 -13.23 -14.30 16.16
N GLU A 16 -14.03 -14.34 17.25
CA GLU A 16 -15.45 -14.05 17.18
C GLU A 16 -15.74 -12.62 16.75
N THR A 17 -15.01 -11.65 17.29
CA THR A 17 -15.10 -10.25 16.86
C THR A 17 -14.69 -10.07 15.42
N MET A 18 -13.60 -10.71 14.99
CA MET A 18 -13.15 -10.70 13.60
C MET A 18 -14.24 -11.26 12.68
N LYS A 19 -14.82 -12.42 13.01
CA LYS A 19 -15.92 -13.01 12.25
C LYS A 19 -17.11 -12.06 12.15
N ARG A 20 -17.53 -11.48 13.25
CA ARG A 20 -18.64 -10.53 13.30
C ARG A 20 -18.41 -9.30 12.41
N LEU A 21 -17.20 -8.75 12.41
CA LEU A 21 -16.85 -7.58 11.58
C LEU A 21 -16.73 -7.97 10.11
N ASN A 22 -16.05 -9.07 9.81
CA ASN A 22 -15.91 -9.59 8.46
C ASN A 22 -17.28 -9.93 7.83
N SER A 23 -18.20 -10.51 8.61
CA SER A 23 -19.57 -10.80 8.16
C SER A 23 -20.35 -9.55 7.75
N LYS A 24 -20.08 -8.40 8.37
CA LYS A 24 -20.70 -7.13 7.93
C LYS A 24 -20.21 -6.75 6.53
N MET A 25 -18.92 -6.89 6.27
CA MET A 25 -18.36 -6.58 4.95
C MET A 25 -18.93 -7.51 3.87
N TYR A 26 -19.00 -8.82 4.16
CA TYR A 26 -19.63 -9.80 3.27
C TYR A 26 -21.09 -9.46 2.97
N ALA A 27 -21.88 -9.17 4.01
CA ALA A 27 -23.28 -8.80 3.87
C ALA A 27 -23.46 -7.50 3.05
N GLU A 28 -22.61 -6.50 3.26
CA GLU A 28 -22.66 -5.26 2.50
C GLU A 28 -22.26 -5.45 1.04
N ALA A 29 -21.24 -6.23 0.75
CA ALA A 29 -20.85 -6.58 -0.61
C ALA A 29 -22.03 -7.24 -1.36
N LYS A 30 -22.71 -8.19 -0.69
CA LYS A 30 -23.89 -8.87 -1.22
C LYS A 30 -25.07 -7.92 -1.41
N ARG A 31 -25.34 -7.06 -0.41
CA ARG A 31 -26.45 -6.07 -0.47
C ARG A 31 -26.26 -5.06 -1.61
N LEU A 32 -25.01 -4.63 -1.86
CA LEU A 32 -24.68 -3.68 -2.92
C LEU A 32 -24.65 -4.33 -4.31
N GLY A 33 -24.67 -5.65 -4.41
CA GLY A 33 -24.57 -6.37 -5.67
C GLY A 33 -23.24 -6.13 -6.37
N VAL A 34 -22.13 -6.00 -5.60
CA VAL A 34 -20.80 -5.79 -6.18
C VAL A 34 -20.38 -7.03 -6.95
N LYS A 35 -19.70 -6.84 -8.08
CA LYS A 35 -19.22 -7.95 -8.89
C LYS A 35 -17.93 -8.55 -8.34
N TRP A 36 -17.02 -7.72 -7.85
CA TRP A 36 -15.77 -8.11 -7.22
C TRP A 36 -15.31 -6.96 -6.30
N ILE A 37 -14.30 -7.19 -5.49
CA ILE A 37 -13.84 -6.24 -4.48
C ILE A 37 -12.49 -5.65 -4.91
N LEU A 38 -12.40 -4.32 -4.90
CA LEU A 38 -11.13 -3.60 -5.01
C LEU A 38 -10.64 -3.26 -3.61
N GLY A 39 -9.48 -3.77 -3.25
CA GLY A 39 -8.85 -3.53 -1.97
C GLY A 39 -7.48 -2.90 -2.11
N GLY A 40 -6.93 -2.44 -0.99
CA GLY A 40 -5.59 -1.85 -0.96
C GLY A 40 -5.35 -1.00 0.25
N GLU A 41 -4.22 -0.32 0.30
CA GLU A 41 -3.68 0.55 1.35
C GLU A 41 -3.43 -0.14 2.69
N CYS A 42 -4.37 -0.89 3.25
CA CYS A 42 -4.12 -1.68 4.45
C CYS A 42 -3.83 -3.13 4.10
N GLY A 43 -2.58 -3.55 4.25
CA GLY A 43 -2.17 -4.93 3.97
C GLY A 43 -2.91 -5.96 4.82
N HIS A 44 -3.24 -5.66 6.06
CA HIS A 44 -4.08 -6.52 6.91
C HIS A 44 -5.47 -6.69 6.35
N MET A 45 -6.15 -5.60 6.01
CA MET A 45 -7.49 -5.64 5.45
C MET A 45 -7.52 -6.49 4.19
N TRP A 46 -6.63 -6.23 3.24
CA TRP A 46 -6.60 -6.96 1.99
C TRP A 46 -6.36 -8.45 2.19
N ARG A 47 -5.39 -8.82 3.04
CA ARG A 47 -5.12 -10.22 3.38
C ARG A 47 -6.32 -10.89 4.08
N VAL A 48 -6.94 -10.21 5.05
CA VAL A 48 -8.04 -10.78 5.83
C VAL A 48 -9.26 -11.05 4.95
N ILE A 49 -9.61 -10.12 4.07
CA ILE A 49 -10.72 -10.34 3.15
C ILE A 49 -10.39 -11.47 2.17
N ASN A 50 -9.20 -11.48 1.59
CA ASN A 50 -8.77 -12.52 0.66
C ASN A 50 -8.78 -13.93 1.26
N GLN A 51 -8.25 -14.08 2.48
CA GLN A 51 -8.02 -15.40 3.08
C GLN A 51 -9.17 -15.89 3.96
N TYR A 52 -9.95 -14.99 4.55
CA TYR A 52 -10.87 -15.35 5.61
C TYR A 52 -12.35 -15.02 5.33
N MET A 53 -12.65 -14.23 4.28
CA MET A 53 -14.05 -13.88 4.00
C MET A 53 -14.91 -15.14 3.78
N ASP A 54 -14.49 -16.03 2.90
CA ASP A 54 -15.20 -17.28 2.62
C ASP A 54 -15.15 -18.24 3.80
N THR A 55 -14.00 -18.33 4.48
CA THR A 55 -13.84 -19.17 5.66
C THR A 55 -14.83 -18.79 6.79
N MET A 56 -15.07 -17.49 6.95
CA MET A 56 -15.93 -16.99 8.03
C MET A 56 -17.40 -16.93 7.69
N ASN A 57 -17.74 -16.78 6.40
CA ASN A 57 -19.11 -16.49 5.96
C ASN A 57 -19.69 -17.54 4.99
N GLY A 58 -18.86 -18.50 4.53
CA GLY A 58 -19.19 -19.40 3.43
C GLY A 58 -18.84 -18.78 2.06
N PRO A 59 -18.99 -19.56 0.98
CA PRO A 59 -18.61 -19.13 -0.35
C PRO A 59 -19.29 -17.84 -0.79
N ALA A 60 -18.51 -16.94 -1.40
CA ALA A 60 -19.01 -15.69 -1.95
C ALA A 60 -19.46 -15.86 -3.42
N ASP A 61 -20.37 -16.82 -3.67
CA ASP A 61 -20.83 -17.18 -5.01
C ASP A 61 -21.55 -16.04 -5.76
N PHE A 62 -21.89 -14.96 -5.06
CA PHE A 62 -22.43 -13.75 -5.68
C PHE A 62 -21.37 -12.86 -6.34
N LEU A 63 -20.08 -13.13 -6.10
CA LEU A 63 -18.98 -12.40 -6.72
C LEU A 63 -18.58 -13.06 -8.05
N GLU A 64 -18.31 -12.22 -9.06
CA GLU A 64 -17.87 -12.64 -10.38
C GLU A 64 -16.33 -12.67 -10.47
N GLU A 65 -15.79 -13.28 -11.54
CA GLU A 65 -14.36 -13.17 -11.86
C GLU A 65 -14.01 -11.70 -12.11
N PRO A 66 -12.95 -11.16 -11.48
CA PRO A 66 -12.60 -9.76 -11.63
C PRO A 66 -12.14 -9.43 -13.06
N VAL A 67 -12.79 -8.45 -13.64
CA VAL A 67 -12.45 -7.88 -14.95
C VAL A 67 -12.34 -6.37 -14.80
N ASN A 68 -11.27 -5.78 -15.29
CA ASN A 68 -11.13 -4.33 -15.30
C ASN A 68 -12.18 -3.71 -16.24
N PRO A 69 -13.08 -2.85 -15.75
CA PRO A 69 -14.14 -2.28 -16.59
C PRO A 69 -13.63 -1.28 -17.64
N ILE A 70 -12.37 -0.82 -17.53
CA ILE A 70 -11.77 0.16 -18.44
C ILE A 70 -10.96 -0.53 -19.54
N THR A 71 -10.20 -1.59 -19.18
CA THR A 71 -9.26 -2.27 -20.09
C THR A 71 -9.81 -3.58 -20.63
N GLY A 72 -10.78 -4.20 -19.93
CA GLY A 72 -11.26 -5.55 -20.21
C GLY A 72 -10.33 -6.66 -19.72
N THR A 73 -9.24 -6.34 -19.05
CA THR A 73 -8.27 -7.32 -18.53
C THR A 73 -8.89 -8.17 -17.42
N LYS A 74 -8.72 -9.48 -17.51
CA LYS A 74 -9.06 -10.42 -16.43
C LYS A 74 -7.91 -10.50 -15.44
N PHE A 75 -8.22 -10.39 -14.15
CA PHE A 75 -7.23 -10.51 -13.08
C PHE A 75 -7.12 -11.97 -12.64
N GLU A 76 -6.28 -12.74 -13.32
CA GLU A 76 -6.12 -14.19 -13.10
C GLU A 76 -5.72 -14.52 -11.66
N ASN A 77 -4.85 -13.70 -11.04
CA ASN A 77 -4.45 -13.88 -9.64
C ASN A 77 -5.61 -13.72 -8.66
N ALA A 78 -6.62 -12.94 -9.01
CA ALA A 78 -7.81 -12.69 -8.20
C ALA A 78 -9.01 -13.58 -8.57
N LYS A 79 -8.83 -14.55 -9.48
CA LYS A 79 -9.91 -15.40 -9.99
C LYS A 79 -10.62 -16.18 -8.91
N SER A 80 -9.91 -16.72 -7.92
CA SER A 80 -10.48 -17.45 -6.80
C SER A 80 -10.98 -16.54 -5.68
N THR A 81 -10.20 -15.52 -5.34
CA THR A 81 -10.48 -14.63 -4.19
C THR A 81 -11.52 -13.55 -4.49
N LYS A 82 -11.76 -13.26 -5.78
CA LYS A 82 -12.65 -12.17 -6.24
C LYS A 82 -12.24 -10.78 -5.73
N MET A 83 -10.98 -10.63 -5.36
CA MET A 83 -10.44 -9.40 -4.80
C MET A 83 -9.16 -8.98 -5.49
N VAL A 84 -9.17 -7.78 -6.06
CA VAL A 84 -8.03 -7.16 -6.75
C VAL A 84 -7.40 -6.11 -5.85
N HIS A 85 -6.07 -6.09 -5.77
CA HIS A 85 -5.38 -5.00 -5.09
C HIS A 85 -5.34 -3.76 -5.98
N ILE A 86 -5.50 -2.56 -5.38
CA ILE A 86 -5.46 -1.30 -6.15
C ILE A 86 -4.16 -1.15 -6.96
N THR A 87 -3.05 -1.70 -6.49
CA THR A 87 -1.78 -1.65 -7.22
C THR A 87 -1.80 -2.55 -8.47
N GLU A 88 -2.49 -3.72 -8.44
CA GLU A 88 -2.71 -4.56 -9.63
C GLU A 88 -3.57 -3.82 -10.64
N PHE A 89 -4.63 -3.17 -10.15
CA PHE A 89 -5.53 -2.37 -10.99
C PHE A 89 -4.79 -1.19 -11.64
N THR A 90 -3.98 -0.46 -10.89
CA THR A 90 -3.17 0.65 -11.39
C THR A 90 -2.12 0.17 -12.39
N ALA A 91 -1.45 -0.96 -12.11
CA ALA A 91 -0.50 -1.56 -13.04
C ALA A 91 -1.16 -1.95 -14.37
N ASP A 92 -2.38 -2.47 -14.33
CA ASP A 92 -3.14 -2.80 -15.53
C ASP A 92 -3.52 -1.53 -16.33
N LEU A 93 -3.97 -0.47 -15.68
CA LEU A 93 -4.25 0.80 -16.34
C LEU A 93 -3.00 1.36 -17.04
N ILE A 94 -1.83 1.31 -16.39
CA ILE A 94 -0.55 1.76 -16.96
C ILE A 94 -0.18 0.88 -18.17
N LYS A 95 -0.23 -0.45 -18.04
CA LYS A 95 0.07 -1.40 -19.12
C LYS A 95 -0.77 -1.16 -20.37
N ASN A 96 -2.00 -0.74 -20.20
CA ASN A 96 -2.94 -0.48 -21.28
C ASN A 96 -3.01 1.00 -21.73
N GLY A 97 -2.09 1.86 -21.26
CA GLY A 97 -2.02 3.26 -21.65
C GLY A 97 -3.27 4.06 -21.29
N LYS A 98 -3.89 3.75 -20.13
CA LYS A 98 -5.10 4.43 -19.66
C LYS A 98 -4.83 5.57 -18.67
N LEU A 99 -3.57 5.77 -18.32
CA LEU A 99 -3.13 6.88 -17.48
C LEU A 99 -2.11 7.72 -18.26
N ASP A 100 -2.32 9.01 -18.33
CA ASP A 100 -1.33 9.96 -18.81
C ASP A 100 -0.40 10.31 -17.64
N LEU A 101 0.90 10.00 -17.79
CA LEU A 101 1.87 10.11 -16.71
C LEU A 101 3.07 10.97 -17.15
N ASP A 102 3.49 11.88 -16.27
CA ASP A 102 4.73 12.64 -16.40
C ASP A 102 5.68 12.25 -15.27
N THR A 103 6.59 11.32 -15.55
CA THR A 103 7.56 10.81 -14.57
C THR A 103 8.50 11.90 -14.06
N SER A 104 8.72 12.98 -14.85
CA SER A 104 9.60 14.08 -14.47
C SER A 104 9.13 14.85 -13.24
N ARG A 105 7.85 14.75 -12.90
CA ARG A 105 7.28 15.34 -11.68
C ARG A 105 7.85 14.72 -10.40
N ASN A 106 8.40 13.51 -10.50
CA ASN A 106 9.04 12.79 -9.39
C ASN A 106 10.58 12.79 -9.49
N ASP A 107 11.21 13.58 -10.38
CA ASP A 107 12.68 13.56 -10.60
C ASP A 107 13.50 13.98 -9.39
N HIS A 108 12.92 14.74 -8.45
CA HIS A 108 13.53 15.11 -7.19
C HIS A 108 13.58 13.95 -6.18
N LEU A 109 12.87 12.85 -6.45
CA LEU A 109 12.79 11.67 -5.61
C LEU A 109 13.66 10.55 -6.16
N LYS A 110 14.51 10.00 -5.30
CA LYS A 110 15.24 8.74 -5.52
C LYS A 110 14.59 7.69 -4.63
N VAL A 111 13.77 6.83 -5.23
CA VAL A 111 12.81 5.99 -4.53
C VAL A 111 13.35 4.59 -4.31
N THR A 112 13.14 4.04 -3.11
CA THR A 112 13.18 2.60 -2.85
C THR A 112 11.82 2.12 -2.37
N TYR A 113 11.60 0.78 -2.34
CA TYR A 113 10.29 0.21 -2.02
C TYR A 113 10.37 -0.81 -0.89
N HIS A 114 9.51 -0.64 0.11
CA HIS A 114 9.28 -1.62 1.16
C HIS A 114 8.19 -2.61 0.76
N ASP A 115 8.54 -3.86 0.63
CA ASP A 115 7.58 -4.95 0.47
C ASP A 115 6.81 -5.16 1.78
N SER A 116 5.59 -4.66 1.82
CA SER A 116 4.73 -4.79 3.00
C SER A 116 4.40 -6.26 3.25
N CYS A 117 4.57 -6.74 4.49
CA CYS A 117 4.57 -8.18 4.79
C CYS A 117 3.28 -8.91 4.39
N ASN A 118 2.11 -8.32 4.62
CA ASN A 118 0.84 -8.95 4.27
C ASN A 118 0.59 -9.01 2.75
N PRO A 119 0.72 -7.92 1.98
CA PRO A 119 0.58 -7.98 0.53
C PRO A 119 1.67 -8.83 -0.14
N ALA A 120 2.94 -8.62 0.21
CA ALA A 120 4.05 -9.32 -0.43
C ALA A 120 4.17 -10.78 0.02
N ARG A 121 4.74 -11.03 1.22
CA ARG A 121 4.95 -12.39 1.73
C ARG A 121 3.65 -13.16 1.92
N GLY A 122 2.59 -12.51 2.39
CA GLY A 122 1.32 -13.15 2.70
C GLY A 122 0.47 -13.47 1.48
N MET A 123 0.55 -12.68 0.41
CA MET A 123 -0.37 -12.73 -0.73
C MET A 123 0.30 -12.73 -2.10
N GLY A 124 1.63 -12.65 -2.17
CA GLY A 124 2.37 -12.74 -3.42
C GLY A 124 2.33 -11.49 -4.31
N LEU A 125 1.91 -10.33 -3.79
CA LEU A 125 1.92 -9.06 -4.52
C LEU A 125 3.34 -8.49 -4.53
N LEU A 126 4.15 -8.89 -5.49
CA LEU A 126 5.60 -8.66 -5.50
C LEU A 126 6.06 -7.66 -6.57
N GLU A 127 5.57 -7.83 -7.79
CA GLU A 127 6.09 -7.10 -8.95
C GLU A 127 5.22 -5.90 -9.36
N GLU A 128 3.92 -5.94 -9.09
CA GLU A 128 2.98 -4.87 -9.46
C GLU A 128 3.36 -3.52 -8.82
N PRO A 129 3.71 -3.44 -7.52
CA PRO A 129 4.16 -2.17 -6.93
C PRO A 129 5.42 -1.63 -7.61
N ARG A 130 6.39 -2.51 -7.90
CA ARG A 130 7.63 -2.14 -8.62
C ARG A 130 7.36 -1.66 -10.03
N TYR A 131 6.44 -2.35 -10.71
CA TYR A 131 6.03 -1.95 -12.06
C TYR A 131 5.41 -0.54 -12.04
N VAL A 132 4.50 -0.29 -11.10
CA VAL A 132 3.88 1.03 -10.94
C VAL A 132 4.94 2.10 -10.66
N ILE A 133 5.81 1.89 -9.65
CA ILE A 133 6.85 2.88 -9.28
C ILE A 133 7.76 3.19 -10.47
N LYS A 134 8.23 2.18 -11.21
CA LYS A 134 9.11 2.36 -12.37
C LYS A 134 8.46 3.10 -13.54
N ASN A 135 7.14 3.16 -13.59
CA ASN A 135 6.40 3.90 -14.62
C ASN A 135 5.98 5.30 -14.17
N VAL A 136 6.20 5.67 -12.91
CA VAL A 136 5.89 7.00 -12.38
C VAL A 136 7.13 7.72 -11.83
N CYS A 137 8.27 7.03 -11.67
CA CYS A 137 9.54 7.59 -11.18
C CYS A 137 10.70 7.17 -12.09
N ASN A 138 11.57 8.12 -12.43
CA ASN A 138 12.78 7.86 -13.21
C ASN A 138 13.91 7.23 -12.37
N HIS A 139 13.90 7.43 -11.05
CA HIS A 139 14.94 6.99 -10.13
C HIS A 139 14.41 6.01 -9.11
N PHE A 140 14.45 4.71 -9.44
CA PHE A 140 14.04 3.63 -8.54
C PHE A 140 15.21 2.66 -8.31
N TYR A 141 15.47 2.35 -7.03
CA TYR A 141 16.55 1.48 -6.59
C TYR A 141 16.02 0.44 -5.60
N ASP A 142 16.04 -0.84 -5.98
CA ASP A 142 15.67 -1.93 -5.06
C ASP A 142 16.73 -2.10 -3.96
N MET A 143 16.28 -2.45 -2.76
CA MET A 143 17.15 -2.86 -1.67
C MET A 143 17.82 -4.22 -1.98
N PRO A 144 18.80 -4.69 -1.16
CA PRO A 144 19.44 -5.98 -1.38
C PRO A 144 18.46 -7.12 -1.56
N ALA A 145 18.71 -8.00 -2.53
CA ALA A 145 17.79 -9.07 -2.94
C ALA A 145 17.34 -10.00 -1.79
N SER A 146 18.19 -10.19 -0.78
CA SER A 146 17.87 -10.97 0.42
C SER A 146 16.88 -10.29 1.39
N THR A 147 16.46 -9.07 1.12
CA THR A 147 15.63 -8.24 2.01
C THR A 147 14.33 -7.75 1.38
N ILE A 148 14.01 -8.22 0.19
CA ILE A 148 12.86 -7.78 -0.62
C ILE A 148 11.97 -8.95 -1.02
N ARG A 149 10.83 -8.65 -1.63
CA ARG A 149 9.83 -9.60 -2.11
C ARG A 149 9.30 -10.51 -1.00
N GLU A 150 9.50 -11.81 -1.08
CA GLU A 150 9.03 -12.79 -0.09
C GLU A 150 9.81 -12.75 1.22
N GLN A 151 10.97 -12.09 1.25
CA GLN A 151 11.87 -12.02 2.39
C GLN A 151 12.00 -10.60 2.99
N PRO A 152 10.92 -9.80 3.09
CA PRO A 152 11.02 -8.45 3.61
C PRO A 152 11.33 -8.45 5.10
N PHE A 153 12.14 -7.51 5.54
CA PHE A 153 12.22 -7.15 6.94
C PHE A 153 10.97 -6.38 7.39
N CYS A 154 10.67 -6.44 8.68
CA CYS A 154 9.49 -5.82 9.25
C CYS A 154 9.60 -4.28 9.29
N CYS A 155 8.46 -3.60 9.21
CA CYS A 155 8.35 -2.16 9.49
C CYS A 155 8.41 -1.84 11.00
N GLY A 156 8.39 -2.87 11.84
CA GLY A 156 8.40 -2.74 13.31
C GLY A 156 7.04 -2.52 13.94
N SER A 157 5.95 -2.41 13.18
CA SER A 157 4.71 -1.84 13.71
C SER A 157 3.44 -2.66 13.55
N GLY A 158 3.46 -3.78 12.85
CA GLY A 158 2.28 -4.61 12.68
C GLY A 158 1.74 -5.17 13.99
N ALA A 159 0.57 -5.82 13.91
CA ALA A 159 0.07 -6.63 15.00
C ALA A 159 -0.31 -5.88 16.29
N GLY A 160 -0.77 -4.63 16.17
CA GLY A 160 -1.13 -3.82 17.36
C GLY A 160 0.04 -3.18 18.07
N LEU A 161 1.28 -3.35 17.58
CA LEU A 161 2.46 -2.68 18.16
C LEU A 161 2.50 -1.18 17.90
N ASN A 162 1.62 -0.64 17.06
CA ASN A 162 1.57 0.78 16.75
C ASN A 162 0.93 1.61 17.89
N ALA A 163 1.35 1.38 19.11
CA ALA A 163 0.94 2.10 20.30
C ALA A 163 2.16 2.77 20.95
N GLY A 164 1.94 3.89 21.61
CA GLY A 164 3.01 4.71 22.20
C GLY A 164 3.91 3.95 23.19
N GLU A 165 3.33 3.07 24.01
CA GLU A 165 4.06 2.22 24.95
C GLU A 165 5.03 1.24 24.30
N ASN A 166 4.84 0.91 23.02
CA ASN A 166 5.69 -0.02 22.29
C ASN A 166 6.76 0.69 21.43
N MET A 167 6.96 1.98 21.58
CA MET A 167 7.81 2.78 20.71
C MET A 167 9.24 2.22 20.61
N GLU A 168 9.87 1.89 21.73
CA GLU A 168 11.22 1.32 21.74
C GLU A 168 11.29 -0.01 20.96
N LEU A 169 10.36 -0.91 21.23
CA LEU A 169 10.27 -2.21 20.52
C LEU A 169 10.08 -2.01 19.02
N ARG A 170 9.25 -1.05 18.62
CA ARG A 170 9.02 -0.68 17.22
C ARG A 170 10.28 -0.18 16.54
N MET A 171 11.01 0.72 17.20
CA MET A 171 12.26 1.28 16.67
C MET A 171 13.31 0.20 16.46
N GLN A 172 13.46 -0.72 17.43
CA GLN A 172 14.37 -1.87 17.30
C GLN A 172 13.89 -2.85 16.22
N GLY A 173 12.60 -3.13 16.15
CA GLY A 173 12.00 -4.01 15.16
C GLY A 173 12.12 -3.50 13.71
N ALA A 174 12.13 -2.18 13.52
CA ALA A 174 12.32 -1.54 12.21
C ALA A 174 13.78 -1.49 11.75
N LEU A 175 14.74 -1.56 12.67
CA LEU A 175 16.16 -1.33 12.38
C LEU A 175 16.72 -2.22 11.25
N PRO A 176 16.45 -3.54 11.17
CA PRO A 176 16.92 -4.35 10.04
C PRO A 176 16.43 -3.83 8.68
N ARG A 177 15.18 -3.35 8.60
CA ARG A 177 14.63 -2.74 7.37
C ARG A 177 15.34 -1.43 7.07
N LEU A 178 15.52 -0.57 8.06
CA LEU A 178 16.18 0.72 7.86
C LEU A 178 17.66 0.58 7.51
N ASN A 179 18.34 -0.45 7.97
CA ASN A 179 19.70 -0.77 7.51
C ASN A 179 19.74 -1.14 6.01
N ALA A 180 18.70 -1.84 5.50
CA ALA A 180 18.60 -2.11 4.08
C ALA A 180 18.30 -0.84 3.25
N VAL A 181 17.48 0.09 3.80
CA VAL A 181 17.26 1.42 3.21
C VAL A 181 18.53 2.25 3.22
N LYS A 182 19.25 2.28 4.35
CA LYS A 182 20.53 2.98 4.49
C LYS A 182 21.55 2.50 3.46
N TYR A 183 21.63 1.22 3.19
CA TYR A 183 22.54 0.67 2.17
C TYR A 183 22.28 1.28 0.77
N VAL A 184 21.02 1.41 0.35
CA VAL A 184 20.70 2.03 -0.95
C VAL A 184 20.77 3.56 -0.90
N HIS A 185 20.53 4.19 0.23
CA HIS A 185 20.78 5.61 0.45
C HIS A 185 22.25 5.94 0.25
N GLU A 186 23.17 5.26 0.94
CA GLU A 186 24.61 5.47 0.82
C GLU A 186 25.15 5.21 -0.59
N LYS A 187 24.51 4.31 -1.34
CA LYS A 187 24.97 3.91 -2.67
C LYS A 187 24.38 4.77 -3.81
N HIS A 188 23.16 5.26 -3.66
CA HIS A 188 22.40 5.88 -4.74
C HIS A 188 21.72 7.19 -4.32
N ASP A 189 21.99 7.71 -3.13
CA ASP A 189 21.35 8.88 -2.52
C ASP A 189 19.81 8.75 -2.46
N VAL A 190 19.29 7.55 -2.20
CA VAL A 190 17.85 7.33 -2.02
C VAL A 190 17.32 8.23 -0.91
N ASN A 191 16.31 9.03 -1.20
CA ASN A 191 15.70 9.98 -0.27
C ASN A 191 14.22 9.69 0.03
N MET A 192 13.64 8.64 -0.59
CA MET A 192 12.23 8.30 -0.39
C MET A 192 12.03 6.79 -0.28
N LEU A 193 11.42 6.35 0.84
CA LEU A 193 10.96 4.98 1.05
C LEU A 193 9.47 4.88 0.73
N SER A 194 9.09 4.21 -0.35
CA SER A 194 7.70 3.99 -0.71
C SER A 194 7.15 2.68 -0.17
N CYS A 195 5.87 2.63 0.18
CA CYS A 195 5.16 1.43 0.64
C CYS A 195 3.67 1.47 0.24
N ILE A 196 2.97 0.33 0.39
CA ILE A 196 1.54 0.20 0.04
C ILE A 196 0.64 -0.10 1.25
N CYS A 197 1.18 -0.17 2.44
CA CYS A 197 0.41 -0.50 3.65
C CYS A 197 0.28 0.72 4.56
N ALA A 198 -0.94 1.02 4.99
CA ALA A 198 -1.22 2.15 5.89
C ALA A 198 -0.46 2.05 7.23
N ILE A 199 -0.21 0.82 7.74
CA ILE A 199 0.59 0.62 8.96
C ILE A 199 2.06 1.01 8.72
N ASP A 200 2.61 0.69 7.56
CA ASP A 200 3.98 1.09 7.19
C ASP A 200 4.09 2.61 7.10
N ARG A 201 3.08 3.25 6.47
CA ARG A 201 2.97 4.71 6.39
C ARG A 201 2.91 5.39 7.77
N ALA A 202 2.26 4.75 8.74
CA ALA A 202 2.19 5.26 10.12
C ALA A 202 3.48 4.99 10.92
N ALA A 203 4.22 3.93 10.59
CA ALA A 203 5.38 3.49 11.35
C ALA A 203 6.70 4.14 10.91
N PHE A 204 6.93 4.17 9.61
CA PHE A 204 8.22 4.62 9.06
C PHE A 204 8.58 6.07 9.36
N PRO A 205 7.67 7.06 9.38
CA PRO A 205 8.07 8.43 9.70
C PRO A 205 8.83 8.54 11.02
N ALA A 206 8.33 7.92 12.09
CA ALA A 206 9.01 7.93 13.39
C ALA A 206 10.34 7.16 13.36
N ALA A 207 10.36 5.99 12.72
CA ALA A 207 11.57 5.15 12.65
C ALA A 207 12.65 5.77 11.74
N LEU A 208 12.28 6.37 10.61
CA LEU A 208 13.20 7.10 9.74
C LEU A 208 13.76 8.34 10.45
N SER A 209 12.91 9.16 11.06
CA SER A 209 13.35 10.34 11.81
C SER A 209 14.39 10.00 12.89
N TYR A 210 14.33 8.80 13.45
CA TYR A 210 15.27 8.37 14.49
C TYR A 210 16.54 7.73 13.92
N TRP A 211 16.44 6.86 12.89
CA TRP A 211 17.54 6.05 12.41
C TRP A 211 18.17 6.55 11.10
N LEU A 212 17.41 7.26 10.27
CA LEU A 212 17.82 7.66 8.91
C LEU A 212 17.02 8.91 8.48
N PRO A 213 17.24 10.06 9.11
CA PRO A 213 16.44 11.27 8.90
C PRO A 213 16.57 11.88 7.48
N GLU A 214 17.53 11.42 6.68
CA GLU A 214 17.73 11.85 5.29
C GLU A 214 16.72 11.22 4.31
N VAL A 215 15.93 10.24 4.77
CA VAL A 215 14.96 9.52 3.95
C VAL A 215 13.55 9.73 4.47
N ASP A 216 12.66 10.20 3.59
CA ASP A 216 11.23 10.34 3.87
C ASP A 216 10.43 9.10 3.47
N ASN A 217 9.13 9.09 3.78
CA ASN A 217 8.24 7.98 3.48
C ASN A 217 6.99 8.44 2.72
N CYS A 218 6.63 7.72 1.65
CA CYS A 218 5.41 7.96 0.88
C CYS A 218 4.66 6.65 0.54
N GLY A 219 3.38 6.78 0.14
CA GLY A 219 2.62 5.71 -0.47
C GLY A 219 2.92 5.59 -1.97
N VAL A 220 2.78 4.38 -2.53
CA VAL A 220 2.95 4.18 -3.99
C VAL A 220 1.98 5.06 -4.79
N HIS A 221 0.72 5.19 -4.33
CA HIS A 221 -0.27 5.98 -5.03
C HIS A 221 -0.12 7.50 -4.86
N GLU A 222 0.67 7.96 -3.89
CA GLU A 222 1.11 9.36 -3.82
C GLU A 222 2.05 9.67 -5.00
N LEU A 223 2.99 8.76 -5.31
CA LEU A 223 3.86 8.90 -6.49
C LEU A 223 3.06 8.86 -7.80
N VAL A 224 2.04 7.98 -7.88
CA VAL A 224 1.14 7.92 -9.03
C VAL A 224 0.36 9.22 -9.17
N SER A 225 -0.22 9.73 -8.07
CA SER A 225 -0.99 10.97 -8.06
C SER A 225 -0.16 12.17 -8.51
N ASN A 226 1.11 12.23 -8.09
CA ASN A 226 2.01 13.30 -8.50
C ASN A 226 2.35 13.24 -9.99
N ALA A 227 2.61 12.04 -10.52
CA ALA A 227 2.92 11.84 -11.94
C ALA A 227 1.69 11.95 -12.87
N LEU A 228 0.47 11.81 -12.34
CA LEU A 228 -0.75 11.78 -13.15
C LEU A 228 -1.05 13.16 -13.76
N ILE A 229 -1.31 13.19 -15.07
CA ILE A 229 -1.76 14.38 -15.79
C ILE A 229 -3.29 14.32 -15.91
N LEU A 230 -3.96 15.29 -15.31
CA LEU A 230 -5.42 15.42 -15.43
C LEU A 230 -5.80 16.24 -16.65
N PRO A 231 -6.96 15.97 -17.30
CA PRO A 231 -7.43 16.74 -18.43
C PRO A 231 -7.55 18.23 -18.10
N GLY A 232 -6.85 19.08 -18.87
CA GLY A 232 -6.82 20.52 -18.67
C GLY A 232 -5.90 21.04 -17.56
N GLU A 233 -5.18 20.17 -16.89
CA GLU A 233 -4.23 20.54 -15.83
C GLU A 233 -2.97 21.19 -16.43
N LYS A 234 -2.57 22.33 -15.85
CA LYS A 234 -1.22 22.87 -16.09
C LYS A 234 -0.22 22.02 -15.29
N LYS A 235 0.98 21.83 -15.84
CA LYS A 235 2.05 21.05 -15.22
C LYS A 235 2.19 21.41 -13.74
N ARG A 236 1.92 20.46 -12.86
CA ARG A 236 1.96 20.59 -11.40
C ARG A 236 3.11 19.73 -10.87
N THR A 237 4.02 20.32 -10.12
CA THR A 237 5.04 19.58 -9.37
C THR A 237 4.64 19.68 -7.89
N LEU A 238 4.24 18.58 -7.29
CA LEU A 238 4.03 18.49 -5.84
C LEU A 238 5.34 18.11 -5.19
N ASP A 239 5.81 18.91 -4.24
CA ASP A 239 6.84 18.47 -3.31
C ASP A 239 6.15 17.69 -2.18
N LEU A 240 6.11 16.37 -2.31
CA LEU A 240 5.47 15.48 -1.32
C LEU A 240 6.02 15.62 0.10
N ARG A 241 7.11 16.38 0.30
CA ARG A 241 7.73 16.61 1.60
C ARG A 241 7.28 17.89 2.28
N ASN A 242 6.86 18.89 1.52
CA ASN A 242 6.67 20.24 2.03
C ASN A 242 5.35 20.90 1.63
N GLU A 243 4.53 20.27 0.79
CA GLU A 243 3.24 20.86 0.41
C GLU A 243 2.10 20.21 1.20
N PRO A 244 1.20 21.01 1.80
CA PRO A 244 -0.02 20.47 2.39
C PRO A 244 -0.86 19.81 1.30
N LEU A 245 -1.58 18.77 1.68
CA LEU A 245 -2.53 18.11 0.78
C LEU A 245 -3.58 19.12 0.33
N PRO A 246 -4.05 19.10 -0.94
CA PRO A 246 -5.08 19.98 -1.42
C PRO A 246 -6.32 19.97 -0.49
N GLY A 247 -6.69 21.12 0.05
CA GLY A 247 -7.77 21.25 1.04
C GLY A 247 -7.33 21.23 2.50
N MET A 248 -6.00 21.17 2.78
CA MET A 248 -5.41 21.41 4.09
C MET A 248 -4.56 22.70 4.08
N GLU A 249 -5.04 23.73 3.46
CA GLU A 249 -4.48 25.07 3.63
C GLU A 249 -4.77 25.49 5.06
N ASP A 250 -3.72 25.89 5.79
CA ASP A 250 -3.85 26.33 7.17
C ASP A 250 -4.88 27.47 7.28
N GLU A 251 -5.97 27.25 8.03
CA GLU A 251 -6.93 28.28 8.40
C GLU A 251 -6.36 29.26 9.45
N ASP A 252 -5.07 29.36 9.56
CA ASP A 252 -4.38 30.25 10.51
C ASP A 252 -3.77 31.46 9.79
N ASP A 253 -4.61 32.39 9.33
CA ASP A 253 -4.22 33.81 9.14
C ASP A 253 -5.49 34.68 9.05
N GLU A 254 -6.19 34.83 10.18
CA GLU A 254 -6.98 36.03 10.50
C GLU A 254 -6.80 36.46 11.95
#